data_42423c72a543dae6de82d2542759531b
#
_entry.id   42423c72a543dae6de82d2542759531b
#
_cell.length_a   1.000
_cell.length_b   1.000
_cell.length_c   1.000
_cell.angle_alpha   90.00
_cell.angle_beta   90.00
_cell.angle_gamma   90.00
#
_symmetry.space_group_name_H-M   'P 1'
#
loop_
_entity.id
_entity.type
_entity.pdbx_description
1 polymer ?
#
loop_
_entity_poly.entity_id
_entity_poly.type
_entity_poly.pdbx_seq_one_letter_code
_entity_poly.pdbx_strand_id
1 'polypeptide(L)'
;MWKEKKEARSSRKFIFLREERYQLQGLRNENYIEAHLKVSCLIGESDQVRYMVEMPVYKQTNEDGMYKWVGDLHELRERIVFSLNENGQIGVIHNISEIQLKWDEIKSKVFLRHKNEKYRNMLIKGIEKVLSNNDQLAGALRFAMPYLLLSPGIHSREYKKNEPVSGYR
;
A
#
# COMPACT_ATOMS: atom_id res chain seq x y z
N MET A 1 19.91 3.11 -11.90
CA MET A 1 20.32 2.01 -10.99
C MET A 1 20.57 2.61 -9.60
N TRP A 2 19.61 2.46 -8.69
CA TRP A 2 19.70 3.00 -7.33
C TRP A 2 20.64 2.15 -6.48
N LYS A 3 21.91 2.56 -6.40
CA LYS A 3 22.87 2.02 -5.42
C LYS A 3 22.97 3.02 -4.28
N GLU A 4 22.02 3.02 -3.37
CA GLU A 4 22.21 3.64 -2.08
C GLU A 4 22.15 2.55 -1.00
N LYS A 5 23.32 2.19 -0.49
CA LYS A 5 23.44 1.59 0.85
C LYS A 5 23.07 2.69 1.86
N LYS A 6 21.77 2.87 2.09
CA LYS A 6 21.29 3.69 3.19
C LYS A 6 21.00 2.78 4.36
N GLU A 7 21.78 2.94 5.41
CA GLU A 7 21.47 2.30 6.69
C GLU A 7 20.16 2.85 7.21
N ALA A 8 19.21 1.96 7.50
CA ALA A 8 17.97 2.35 8.14
C ALA A 8 18.27 2.82 9.56
N ARG A 9 17.96 4.09 9.89
CA ARG A 9 18.13 4.61 11.27
C ARG A 9 17.26 3.87 12.27
N SER A 10 16.08 3.42 11.85
CA SER A 10 15.17 2.61 12.67
C SER A 10 14.32 1.73 11.78
N SER A 11 13.97 0.58 12.29
CA SER A 11 13.08 -0.35 11.61
C SER A 11 12.10 -0.95 12.64
N ARG A 12 10.84 -1.03 12.29
CA ARG A 12 9.81 -1.67 13.10
C ARG A 12 9.06 -2.71 12.26
N LYS A 13 8.70 -3.81 12.91
CA LYS A 13 7.90 -4.88 12.30
C LYS A 13 6.49 -4.82 12.88
N PHE A 14 5.51 -5.03 12.03
CA PHE A 14 4.10 -5.07 12.38
C PHE A 14 3.45 -6.29 11.73
N ILE A 15 2.45 -6.82 12.39
CA ILE A 15 1.52 -7.79 11.81
C ILE A 15 0.20 -7.06 11.66
N PHE A 16 -0.27 -6.97 10.42
CA PHE A 16 -1.58 -6.41 10.10
C PHE A 16 -2.55 -7.57 9.92
N LEU A 17 -3.60 -7.56 10.71
CA LEU A 17 -4.69 -8.52 10.63
C LEU A 17 -5.99 -7.79 10.31
N ARG A 18 -6.71 -8.26 9.31
CA ARG A 18 -7.99 -7.69 8.92
C ARG A 18 -9.00 -8.81 8.69
N GLU A 19 -10.15 -8.66 9.29
CA GLU A 19 -11.32 -9.46 9.03
C GLU A 19 -12.33 -8.62 8.25
N GLU A 20 -12.80 -9.15 7.13
CA GLU A 20 -13.81 -8.54 6.28
C GLU A 20 -15.02 -9.46 6.22
N ARG A 21 -16.17 -8.94 6.60
CA ARG A 21 -17.44 -9.67 6.54
C ARG A 21 -18.44 -8.84 5.73
N TYR A 22 -18.92 -9.44 4.66
CA TYR A 22 -19.96 -8.84 3.83
C TYR A 22 -21.17 -9.77 3.76
N GLN A 23 -22.34 -9.19 3.97
CA GLN A 23 -23.59 -9.87 3.75
C GLN A 23 -24.37 -9.13 2.67
N LEU A 24 -24.55 -9.76 1.52
CA LEU A 24 -25.30 -9.21 0.41
C LEU A 24 -26.31 -10.27 -0.06
N GLN A 25 -27.61 -9.94 -0.07
CA GLN A 25 -28.69 -10.80 -0.56
C GLN A 25 -28.67 -12.23 0.02
N GLY A 26 -28.36 -12.36 1.32
CA GLY A 26 -28.33 -13.66 1.99
C GLY A 26 -27.02 -14.45 1.82
N LEU A 27 -26.11 -14.01 0.98
CA LEU A 27 -24.76 -14.58 0.86
C LEU A 27 -23.84 -13.90 1.87
N ARG A 28 -23.24 -14.72 2.73
CA ARG A 28 -22.20 -14.28 3.68
C ARG A 28 -20.83 -14.55 3.06
N ASN A 29 -20.05 -13.52 2.96
CA ASN A 29 -18.68 -13.60 2.45
C ASN A 29 -17.71 -13.13 3.53
N GLU A 30 -16.71 -13.93 3.84
CA GLU A 30 -15.70 -13.65 4.85
C GLU A 30 -14.32 -13.71 4.21
N ASN A 31 -13.47 -12.78 4.59
CA ASN A 31 -12.06 -12.77 4.19
C ASN A 31 -11.20 -12.37 5.36
N TYR A 32 -10.16 -13.14 5.63
CA TYR A 32 -9.13 -12.84 6.62
C TYR A 32 -7.86 -12.52 5.88
N ILE A 33 -7.27 -11.38 6.22
CA ILE A 33 -6.01 -10.90 5.64
C ILE A 33 -4.97 -10.85 6.77
N GLU A 34 -3.81 -11.46 6.52
CA GLU A 34 -2.60 -11.35 7.32
C GLU A 34 -1.50 -10.76 6.46
N ALA A 35 -0.93 -9.65 6.88
CA ALA A 35 0.24 -9.06 6.22
C ALA A 35 1.32 -8.75 7.24
N HIS A 36 2.56 -9.17 6.96
CA HIS A 36 3.72 -8.82 7.75
C HIS A 36 4.38 -7.61 7.12
N LEU A 37 4.57 -6.57 7.90
CA LEU A 37 5.09 -5.29 7.48
C LEU A 37 6.40 -5.00 8.20
N LYS A 38 7.37 -4.50 7.45
CA LYS A 38 8.58 -3.88 7.99
C LYS A 38 8.60 -2.43 7.54
N VAL A 39 8.57 -1.52 8.48
CA VAL A 39 8.64 -0.08 8.24
C VAL A 39 10.02 0.41 8.66
N SER A 40 10.76 0.99 7.73
CA SER A 40 12.09 1.52 7.96
C SER A 40 12.11 3.02 7.67
N CYS A 41 12.76 3.78 8.56
CA CYS A 41 13.05 5.19 8.36
C CYS A 41 14.44 5.32 7.73
N LEU A 42 14.51 5.94 6.57
CA LEU A 42 15.73 6.16 5.80
C LEU A 42 16.04 7.66 5.78
N ILE A 43 17.32 8.01 5.86
CA ILE A 43 17.75 9.40 5.66
C ILE A 43 18.50 9.50 4.36
N GLY A 44 18.05 10.41 3.50
CA GLY A 44 18.69 10.75 2.26
C GLY A 44 19.91 11.63 2.41
N GLU A 45 20.68 11.81 1.33
CA GLU A 45 21.86 12.69 1.29
C GLU A 45 21.57 14.16 1.61
N SER A 46 20.30 14.58 1.43
CA SER A 46 19.80 15.93 1.72
C SER A 46 19.04 16.03 3.05
N ASP A 47 19.31 15.15 4.01
CA ASP A 47 18.56 15.04 5.28
C ASP A 47 17.06 14.81 5.13
N GLN A 48 16.60 14.51 3.91
CA GLN A 48 15.21 14.17 3.68
C GLN A 48 14.86 12.81 4.28
N VAL A 49 13.86 12.83 5.16
CA VAL A 49 13.32 11.61 5.76
C VAL A 49 12.46 10.89 4.72
N ARG A 50 12.78 9.61 4.50
CA ARG A 50 12.00 8.70 3.67
C ARG A 50 11.59 7.51 4.50
N TYR A 51 10.46 6.95 4.16
CA TYR A 51 9.94 5.73 4.76
C TYR A 51 9.93 4.63 3.71
N MET A 52 10.37 3.45 4.11
CA MET A 52 10.25 2.25 3.30
C MET A 52 9.34 1.28 4.02
N VAL A 53 8.28 0.86 3.35
CA VAL A 53 7.39 -0.20 3.79
C VAL A 53 7.64 -1.41 2.93
N GLU A 54 8.04 -2.50 3.56
CA GLU A 54 8.21 -3.82 2.96
C GLU A 54 7.10 -4.74 3.47
N MET A 55 6.50 -5.52 2.58
CA MET A 55 5.43 -6.48 2.90
C MET A 55 5.83 -7.89 2.41
N PRO A 56 6.76 -8.56 3.10
CA PRO A 56 7.29 -9.85 2.66
C PRO A 56 6.28 -10.98 2.74
N VAL A 57 5.22 -10.82 3.52
CA VAL A 57 4.15 -11.82 3.66
C VAL A 57 2.81 -11.15 3.49
N TYR A 58 2.01 -11.70 2.59
CA TYR A 58 0.61 -11.38 2.43
C TYR A 58 -0.17 -12.68 2.24
N LYS A 59 -1.19 -12.89 3.04
CA LYS A 59 -2.09 -14.03 2.98
C LYS A 59 -3.52 -13.55 3.06
N GLN A 60 -4.39 -14.21 2.32
CA GLN A 60 -5.84 -14.02 2.41
C GLN A 60 -6.55 -15.37 2.29
N THR A 61 -7.72 -15.51 2.90
CA THR A 61 -8.48 -16.76 2.89
C THR A 61 -9.44 -16.85 1.71
N ASN A 62 -9.87 -15.71 1.17
CA ASN A 62 -10.79 -15.67 0.05
C ASN A 62 -10.03 -15.26 -1.23
N GLU A 63 -10.11 -16.10 -2.24
CA GLU A 63 -9.47 -15.87 -3.55
C GLU A 63 -10.49 -15.67 -4.68
N ASP A 64 -11.75 -15.38 -4.35
CA ASP A 64 -12.81 -15.21 -5.34
C ASP A 64 -13.09 -13.73 -5.64
N GLY A 65 -13.60 -13.45 -6.83
CA GLY A 65 -14.06 -12.13 -7.24
C GLY A 65 -13.01 -11.02 -7.05
N MET A 66 -13.36 -9.97 -6.31
CA MET A 66 -12.45 -8.85 -6.04
C MET A 66 -11.25 -9.22 -5.17
N TYR A 67 -11.39 -10.18 -4.27
CA TYR A 67 -10.27 -10.61 -3.42
C TYR A 67 -9.13 -11.22 -4.22
N LYS A 68 -9.45 -11.93 -5.30
CA LYS A 68 -8.46 -12.46 -6.23
C LYS A 68 -7.58 -11.36 -6.82
N TRP A 69 -8.19 -10.21 -7.18
CA TRP A 69 -7.43 -9.06 -7.67
C TRP A 69 -6.53 -8.47 -6.60
N VAL A 70 -7.02 -8.34 -5.38
CA VAL A 70 -6.23 -7.82 -4.26
C VAL A 70 -5.02 -8.71 -4.01
N GLY A 71 -5.19 -10.03 -4.04
CA GLY A 71 -4.11 -11.00 -3.90
C GLY A 71 -3.10 -10.93 -5.04
N ASP A 72 -3.57 -10.86 -6.29
CA ASP A 72 -2.67 -10.79 -7.45
C ASP A 72 -1.87 -9.48 -7.52
N LEU A 73 -2.43 -8.38 -6.99
CA LEU A 73 -1.78 -7.08 -6.99
C LEU A 73 -0.93 -6.80 -5.74
N HIS A 74 -0.88 -7.72 -4.78
CA HIS A 74 -0.08 -7.47 -3.58
C HIS A 74 1.41 -7.30 -3.91
N GLU A 75 1.91 -8.00 -4.94
CA GLU A 75 3.29 -7.90 -5.41
C GLU A 75 3.72 -6.46 -5.75
N LEU A 76 2.79 -5.61 -6.22
CA LEU A 76 3.05 -4.19 -6.46
C LEU A 76 3.30 -3.38 -5.18
N ARG A 77 2.89 -3.91 -4.04
CA ARG A 77 3.00 -3.29 -2.72
C ARG A 77 4.04 -3.93 -1.83
N GLU A 78 4.79 -4.92 -2.35
CA GLU A 78 5.84 -5.60 -1.57
C GLU A 78 6.87 -4.62 -1.02
N ARG A 79 7.16 -3.55 -1.75
CA ARG A 79 8.11 -2.53 -1.34
C ARG A 79 7.68 -1.16 -1.87
N ILE A 80 7.39 -0.25 -0.96
CA ILE A 80 7.07 1.14 -1.28
C ILE A 80 8.00 2.06 -0.52
N VAL A 81 8.66 2.98 -1.22
CA VAL A 81 9.52 4.01 -0.62
C VAL A 81 8.87 5.37 -0.85
N PHE A 82 8.57 6.09 0.22
CA PHE A 82 7.87 7.37 0.14
C PHE A 82 8.39 8.38 1.16
N SER A 83 8.09 9.66 0.90
CA SER A 83 8.18 10.74 1.88
C SER A 83 6.79 11.26 2.22
N LEU A 84 6.67 11.85 3.41
CA LEU A 84 5.43 12.49 3.86
C LEU A 84 5.40 13.94 3.38
N ASN A 85 4.20 14.43 3.11
CA ASN A 85 3.93 15.84 2.90
C ASN A 85 3.79 16.59 4.25
N GLU A 86 3.56 17.89 4.20
CA GLU A 86 3.40 18.75 5.37
C GLU A 86 2.26 18.30 6.30
N ASN A 87 1.25 17.61 5.76
CA ASN A 87 0.12 17.09 6.53
C ASN A 87 0.39 15.69 7.11
N GLY A 88 1.62 15.16 7.01
CA GLY A 88 1.97 13.83 7.48
C GLY A 88 1.36 12.69 6.66
N GLN A 89 0.90 12.97 5.45
CA GLN A 89 0.38 11.97 4.51
C GLN A 89 1.44 11.60 3.49
N ILE A 90 1.27 10.44 2.84
CA ILE A 90 2.13 10.05 1.72
C ILE A 90 2.12 11.16 0.65
N GLY A 91 3.27 11.73 0.38
CA GLY A 91 3.46 12.80 -0.59
C GLY A 91 4.08 12.30 -1.88
N VAL A 92 5.33 11.86 -1.82
CA VAL A 92 6.11 11.42 -3.00
C VAL A 92 6.48 9.96 -2.86
N ILE A 93 6.26 9.17 -3.91
CA ILE A 93 6.73 7.79 -4.03
C ILE A 93 8.06 7.80 -4.78
N HIS A 94 9.12 7.34 -4.13
CA HIS A 94 10.48 7.42 -4.67
C HIS A 94 10.86 6.25 -5.58
N ASN A 95 10.14 5.14 -5.50
CA ASN A 95 10.42 3.94 -6.31
C ASN A 95 9.30 3.60 -7.30
N ILE A 96 8.59 4.60 -7.81
CA ILE A 96 7.49 4.40 -8.77
C ILE A 96 7.93 3.61 -10.01
N SER A 97 9.13 3.87 -10.52
CA SER A 97 9.68 3.14 -11.69
C SER A 97 9.87 1.64 -11.41
N GLU A 98 10.26 1.27 -10.19
CA GLU A 98 10.37 -0.15 -9.79
C GLU A 98 8.98 -0.80 -9.77
N ILE A 99 7.96 -0.08 -9.29
CA ILE A 99 6.58 -0.56 -9.23
C ILE A 99 6.01 -0.72 -10.65
N GLN A 100 6.30 0.22 -11.55
CA GLN A 100 5.91 0.14 -12.96
C GLN A 100 6.54 -1.07 -13.66
N LEU A 101 7.84 -1.31 -13.47
CA LEU A 101 8.52 -2.50 -13.99
C LEU A 101 7.90 -3.79 -13.43
N LYS A 102 7.59 -3.81 -12.15
CA LYS A 102 6.91 -4.96 -11.53
C LYS A 102 5.51 -5.19 -12.12
N TRP A 103 4.79 -4.12 -12.43
CA TRP A 103 3.50 -4.22 -13.13
C TRP A 103 3.66 -4.88 -14.50
N ASP A 104 4.64 -4.47 -15.29
CA ASP A 104 4.88 -5.05 -16.61
C ASP A 104 5.20 -6.56 -16.52
N GLU A 105 5.90 -7.00 -15.47
CA GLU A 105 6.18 -8.41 -15.22
C GLU A 105 4.91 -9.22 -14.88
N ILE A 106 4.03 -8.69 -14.00
CA ILE A 106 2.86 -9.44 -13.50
C ILE A 106 1.61 -9.26 -14.36
N LYS A 107 1.53 -8.24 -15.20
CA LYS A 107 0.36 -7.90 -16.02
C LYS A 107 -0.15 -9.07 -16.86
N SER A 108 0.76 -9.81 -17.51
CA SER A 108 0.40 -10.98 -18.32
C SER A 108 -0.20 -12.09 -17.48
N LYS A 109 0.34 -12.34 -16.29
CA LYS A 109 -0.15 -13.32 -15.32
C LYS A 109 -1.55 -12.96 -14.81
N VAL A 110 -1.74 -11.68 -14.46
CA VAL A 110 -3.04 -11.13 -14.07
C VAL A 110 -4.05 -11.27 -15.21
N PHE A 111 -3.65 -10.95 -16.45
CA PHE A 111 -4.49 -11.07 -17.62
C PHE A 111 -5.00 -12.51 -17.83
N LEU A 112 -4.16 -13.51 -17.67
CA LEU A 112 -4.52 -14.91 -17.85
C LEU A 112 -5.44 -15.46 -16.74
N ARG A 113 -5.27 -14.97 -15.51
CA ARG A 113 -6.05 -15.44 -14.35
C ARG A 113 -7.48 -14.92 -14.31
N HIS A 114 -7.76 -13.77 -14.93
CA HIS A 114 -9.06 -13.11 -14.88
C HIS A 114 -9.81 -13.22 -16.22
N LYS A 115 -10.75 -14.15 -16.27
CA LYS A 115 -11.47 -14.51 -17.51
C LYS A 115 -12.51 -13.48 -17.97
N ASN A 116 -13.09 -12.70 -17.04
CA ASN A 116 -14.08 -11.69 -17.41
C ASN A 116 -13.39 -10.49 -18.07
N GLU A 117 -13.49 -10.42 -19.39
CA GLU A 117 -12.78 -9.44 -20.21
C GLU A 117 -13.12 -8.00 -19.86
N LYS A 118 -14.40 -7.68 -19.69
CA LYS A 118 -14.85 -6.31 -19.35
C LYS A 118 -14.24 -5.83 -18.03
N TYR A 119 -14.36 -6.65 -17.00
CA TYR A 119 -13.79 -6.34 -15.68
C TYR A 119 -12.28 -6.26 -15.70
N ARG A 120 -11.63 -7.20 -16.36
CA ARG A 120 -10.18 -7.25 -16.51
C ARG A 120 -9.65 -6.00 -17.18
N ASN A 121 -10.22 -5.60 -18.31
CA ASN A 121 -9.78 -4.42 -19.04
C ASN A 121 -10.00 -3.13 -18.25
N MET A 122 -11.11 -3.03 -17.52
CA MET A 122 -11.38 -1.89 -16.64
C MET A 122 -10.33 -1.79 -15.52
N LEU A 123 -10.01 -2.90 -14.88
CA LEU A 123 -9.04 -2.92 -13.77
C LEU A 123 -7.61 -2.66 -14.24
N ILE A 124 -7.18 -3.26 -15.36
CA ILE A 124 -5.88 -2.97 -15.97
C ILE A 124 -5.73 -1.48 -16.26
N LYS A 125 -6.71 -0.88 -16.92
CA LYS A 125 -6.72 0.58 -17.19
C LYS A 125 -6.69 1.40 -15.89
N GLY A 126 -7.39 0.96 -14.86
CA GLY A 126 -7.38 1.61 -13.54
C GLY A 126 -6.00 1.57 -12.90
N ILE A 127 -5.34 0.42 -12.93
CA ILE A 127 -3.97 0.27 -12.41
C ILE A 127 -2.99 1.13 -13.20
N GLU A 128 -3.03 1.06 -14.52
CA GLU A 128 -2.16 1.86 -15.39
C GLU A 128 -2.33 3.35 -15.15
N LYS A 129 -3.58 3.80 -14.94
CA LYS A 129 -3.86 5.18 -14.56
C LYS A 129 -3.22 5.54 -13.21
N VAL A 130 -3.35 4.70 -12.19
CA VAL A 130 -2.75 4.93 -10.86
C VAL A 130 -1.23 4.94 -10.96
N LEU A 131 -0.64 4.06 -11.76
CA LEU A 131 0.81 3.96 -11.93
C LEU A 131 1.38 5.00 -12.92
N SER A 132 0.54 5.78 -13.60
CA SER A 132 0.98 6.73 -14.63
C SER A 132 1.81 7.88 -14.08
N ASN A 133 1.56 8.29 -12.85
CA ASN A 133 2.32 9.36 -12.20
C ASN A 133 2.29 9.21 -10.67
N ASN A 134 3.19 9.96 -10.03
CA ASN A 134 3.42 9.92 -8.59
C ASN A 134 2.19 10.32 -7.77
N ASP A 135 1.48 11.38 -8.18
CA ASP A 135 0.33 11.91 -7.43
C ASP A 135 -0.85 10.92 -7.41
N GLN A 136 -1.09 10.24 -8.53
CA GLN A 136 -2.13 9.20 -8.61
C GLN A 136 -1.80 8.03 -7.69
N LEU A 137 -0.55 7.56 -7.69
CA LEU A 137 -0.12 6.47 -6.84
C LEU A 137 -0.14 6.86 -5.35
N ALA A 138 0.42 8.03 -5.01
CA ALA A 138 0.39 8.54 -3.65
C ALA A 138 -1.04 8.73 -3.15
N GLY A 139 -1.92 9.28 -3.98
CA GLY A 139 -3.35 9.43 -3.67
C GLY A 139 -4.03 8.09 -3.40
N ALA A 140 -3.79 7.07 -4.21
CA ALA A 140 -4.33 5.74 -4.00
C ALA A 140 -3.82 5.09 -2.71
N LEU A 141 -2.53 5.23 -2.40
CA LEU A 141 -1.94 4.65 -1.19
C LEU A 141 -2.40 5.33 0.10
N ARG A 142 -2.72 6.63 0.09
CA ARG A 142 -3.24 7.34 1.28
C ARG A 142 -4.47 6.67 1.89
N PHE A 143 -5.30 6.06 1.05
CA PHE A 143 -6.55 5.41 1.48
C PHE A 143 -6.45 3.88 1.51
N ALA A 144 -5.32 3.32 1.10
CA ALA A 144 -5.12 1.88 1.08
C ALA A 144 -4.60 1.38 2.44
N MET A 145 -5.20 0.30 2.94
CA MET A 145 -4.64 -0.42 4.10
C MET A 145 -3.41 -1.22 3.67
N PRO A 146 -2.35 -1.29 4.46
CA PRO A 146 -2.18 -0.71 5.80
C PRO A 146 -1.62 0.73 5.83
N TYR A 147 -1.38 1.37 4.68
CA TYR A 147 -0.71 2.67 4.60
C TYR A 147 -1.47 3.77 5.33
N LEU A 148 -2.81 3.72 5.30
CA LEU A 148 -3.65 4.64 6.06
C LEU A 148 -3.37 4.61 7.57
N LEU A 149 -3.04 3.43 8.11
CA LEU A 149 -2.71 3.27 9.53
C LEU A 149 -1.28 3.73 9.84
N LEU A 150 -0.36 3.58 8.88
CA LEU A 150 1.04 3.96 9.05
C LEU A 150 1.26 5.47 8.90
N SER A 151 0.38 6.14 8.19
CA SER A 151 0.46 7.57 7.89
C SER A 151 -0.90 8.25 8.03
N PRO A 152 -1.45 8.34 9.26
CA PRO A 152 -2.81 8.82 9.49
C PRO A 152 -2.95 10.36 9.40
N GLY A 153 -1.94 11.07 8.96
CA GLY A 153 -1.98 12.54 8.86
C GLY A 153 -1.94 13.26 10.22
N ILE A 154 -1.46 12.59 11.27
CA ILE A 154 -1.41 13.17 12.62
C ILE A 154 -0.15 14.00 12.90
N HIS A 155 0.86 13.92 12.03
CA HIS A 155 2.16 14.56 12.24
C HIS A 155 2.12 16.10 12.22
N SER A 156 1.11 16.67 11.58
CA SER A 156 0.90 18.14 11.52
C SER A 156 0.00 18.70 12.62
N ARG A 157 -0.50 17.82 13.52
CA ARG A 157 -1.36 18.26 14.62
C ARG A 157 -0.52 18.70 15.82
N GLU A 158 -0.82 19.86 16.37
CA GLU A 158 -0.31 20.25 17.68
C GLU A 158 -1.03 19.43 18.76
N TYR A 159 -0.26 18.69 19.53
CA TYR A 159 -0.77 17.91 20.66
C TYR A 159 -0.52 18.68 21.94
N LYS A 160 -1.58 19.04 22.66
CA LYS A 160 -1.44 19.56 24.01
C LYS A 160 -1.18 18.42 24.96
N LYS A 161 -0.24 18.64 25.88
CA LYS A 161 0.08 17.69 26.95
C LYS A 161 -1.21 17.41 27.74
N ASN A 162 -1.60 16.12 27.86
CA ASN A 162 -2.79 15.64 28.57
C ASN A 162 -4.15 15.76 27.83
N GLU A 163 -4.19 16.13 26.58
CA GLU A 163 -5.43 15.95 25.80
C GLU A 163 -5.45 14.58 25.11
N PRO A 164 -6.54 13.80 25.23
CA PRO A 164 -6.64 12.54 24.52
C PRO A 164 -6.66 12.80 23.01
N VAL A 165 -5.82 12.09 22.27
CA VAL A 165 -5.86 12.12 20.81
C VAL A 165 -7.18 11.47 20.39
N SER A 166 -8.12 12.29 19.87
CA SER A 166 -9.36 11.75 19.32
C SER A 166 -9.02 10.91 18.09
N GLY A 167 -9.08 9.59 18.25
CA GLY A 167 -8.97 8.66 17.14
C GLY A 167 -10.15 8.84 16.19
N TYR A 168 -9.95 8.49 14.92
CA TYR A 168 -11.03 8.40 13.96
C TYR A 168 -12.11 7.45 14.48
N ARG A 169 -13.35 7.95 14.56
CA ARG A 169 -14.54 7.12 14.69
C ARG A 169 -14.96 6.58 13.35
#